data_eaaf5f7f17063c089eb8a5bf6017c232
#
_entry.id   eaaf5f7f17063c089eb8a5bf6017c232
#
_cell.length_a   1.000
_cell.length_b   1.000
_cell.length_c   1.000
_cell.angle_alpha   90.00
_cell.angle_beta   90.00
_cell.angle_gamma   90.00
#
_symmetry.space_group_name_H-M   'P 1'
#
loop_
_entity.id
_entity.type
_entity.pdbx_description
1 polymer ?
#
loop_
_entity_poly.entity_id
_entity_poly.type
_entity_poly.pdbx_seq_one_letter_code
_entity_poly.pdbx_strand_id
1 'polypeptide(L)'
;MLRSVILAASRSSQVERLVATAPFTRDVVRRFVAGAGTDDALRATRELVDDGLAVTLDNLGEDTVTPEQANATRDEYLRLLKMLSGAGLTPAAEVSVKLSALGQLFDEQLAYDNARAICLAADAAGTTVTLDMEDHTTTDSTLDILAKLRKDFPSTGAVLQAYLRRTESDCRELAYAGSRVRLCKGAYKEPESVAYQSAREVDKSYVRCLNVLMAGDGYPMLATHDPRLIAIGEDRARWFDRGPDRFEFQMLYGIRPEEQARLIGEGYTVRTYVPYGDQWYGYLMRRLAERPANLMFFGRALVSKK
;
A
#
# COMPACT_ATOMS: atom_id res chain seq x y z
N MET A 1 -1.75 -12.06 -22.24
CA MET A 1 -0.70 -11.57 -23.15
C MET A 1 -0.24 -10.15 -22.82
N LEU A 2 -1.11 -9.12 -22.83
CA LEU A 2 -0.70 -7.72 -22.62
C LEU A 2 -0.06 -7.46 -21.23
N ARG A 3 -0.64 -8.00 -20.15
CA ARG A 3 -0.09 -7.92 -18.78
C ARG A 3 1.34 -8.48 -18.69
N SER A 4 1.59 -9.61 -19.32
CA SER A 4 2.92 -10.26 -19.30
C SER A 4 3.98 -9.45 -20.04
N VAL A 5 3.59 -8.76 -21.14
CA VAL A 5 4.49 -7.88 -21.90
C VAL A 5 4.87 -6.66 -21.08
N ILE A 6 3.90 -6.06 -20.37
CA ILE A 6 4.15 -4.87 -19.52
C ILE A 6 5.05 -5.24 -18.35
N LEU A 7 4.80 -6.37 -17.68
CA LEU A 7 5.63 -6.85 -16.59
C LEU A 7 7.04 -7.27 -17.07
N ALA A 8 7.20 -7.70 -18.31
CA ALA A 8 8.52 -7.90 -18.92
C ALA A 8 9.21 -6.56 -19.20
N ALA A 9 8.48 -5.58 -19.68
CA ALA A 9 8.99 -4.22 -19.94
C ALA A 9 9.40 -3.50 -18.64
N SER A 10 8.76 -3.79 -17.49
CA SER A 10 9.12 -3.20 -16.19
C SER A 10 10.55 -3.52 -15.72
N ARG A 11 11.16 -4.56 -16.29
CA ARG A 11 12.54 -4.96 -15.99
C ARG A 11 13.56 -4.41 -16.99
N SER A 12 13.14 -3.60 -17.97
CA SER A 12 14.01 -3.09 -19.03
C SER A 12 14.45 -1.66 -18.73
N SER A 13 15.73 -1.48 -18.42
CA SER A 13 16.34 -0.16 -18.21
C SER A 13 16.28 0.76 -19.46
N GLN A 14 16.18 0.19 -20.67
CA GLN A 14 15.99 0.97 -21.89
C GLN A 14 14.58 1.56 -21.99
N VAL A 15 13.55 0.77 -21.64
CA VAL A 15 12.15 1.24 -21.59
C VAL A 15 11.98 2.25 -20.47
N GLU A 16 12.60 2.03 -19.32
CA GLU A 16 12.62 2.97 -18.20
C GLU A 16 13.16 4.34 -18.62
N ARG A 17 14.35 4.40 -19.24
CA ARG A 17 14.94 5.65 -19.73
C ARG A 17 14.04 6.35 -20.76
N LEU A 18 13.43 5.59 -21.66
CA LEU A 18 12.50 6.15 -22.65
C LEU A 18 11.27 6.75 -21.98
N VAL A 19 10.70 6.04 -21.00
CA VAL A 19 9.53 6.50 -20.24
C VAL A 19 9.89 7.68 -19.35
N ALA A 20 11.06 7.71 -18.71
CA ALA A 20 11.51 8.78 -17.84
C ALA A 20 11.80 10.10 -18.59
N THR A 21 12.27 10.01 -19.85
CA THR A 21 12.66 11.18 -20.64
C THR A 21 11.53 11.78 -21.48
N ALA A 22 10.46 11.03 -21.74
CA ALA A 22 9.37 11.51 -22.57
C ALA A 22 8.49 12.54 -21.83
N PRO A 23 8.29 13.76 -22.34
CA PRO A 23 7.63 14.85 -21.61
C PRO A 23 6.17 14.54 -21.24
N PHE A 24 5.47 13.71 -22.01
CA PHE A 24 4.08 13.33 -21.76
C PHE A 24 3.93 12.28 -20.63
N THR A 25 5.00 11.54 -20.29
CA THR A 25 4.96 10.54 -19.22
C THR A 25 4.92 11.19 -17.85
N ARG A 26 5.45 12.41 -17.70
CA ARG A 26 5.43 13.16 -16.44
C ARG A 26 4.00 13.36 -15.91
N ASP A 27 3.04 13.68 -16.77
CA ASP A 27 1.65 13.88 -16.37
C ASP A 27 0.99 12.56 -15.95
N VAL A 28 1.34 11.46 -16.64
CA VAL A 28 0.88 10.11 -16.26
C VAL A 28 1.51 9.67 -14.95
N VAL A 29 2.81 9.89 -14.75
CA VAL A 29 3.51 9.56 -13.50
C VAL A 29 2.91 10.34 -12.34
N ARG A 30 2.75 11.66 -12.47
CA ARG A 30 2.17 12.55 -11.45
C ARG A 30 0.76 12.16 -11.03
N ARG A 31 0.02 11.45 -11.87
CA ARG A 31 -1.31 10.93 -11.52
C ARG A 31 -1.25 9.79 -10.49
N PHE A 32 -0.14 9.03 -10.45
CA PHE A 32 -0.02 7.81 -9.63
C PHE A 32 1.09 7.87 -8.59
N VAL A 33 1.99 8.85 -8.71
CA VAL A 33 3.16 9.05 -7.82
C VAL A 33 3.21 10.53 -7.46
N ALA A 34 3.31 10.85 -6.18
CA ALA A 34 3.28 12.23 -5.69
C ALA A 34 4.46 13.08 -6.19
N GLY A 35 5.59 12.45 -6.46
CA GLY A 35 6.83 13.06 -6.93
C GLY A 35 8.07 12.29 -6.49
N ALA A 36 9.23 12.87 -6.73
CA ALA A 36 10.51 12.21 -6.44
C ALA A 36 10.98 12.39 -4.98
N GLY A 37 10.54 13.42 -4.30
CA GLY A 37 11.05 13.77 -2.98
C GLY A 37 9.99 13.93 -1.90
N THR A 38 10.46 14.03 -0.65
CA THR A 38 9.63 14.23 0.54
C THR A 38 8.78 15.50 0.47
N ASP A 39 9.27 16.59 -0.15
CA ASP A 39 8.49 17.83 -0.31
C ASP A 39 7.27 17.62 -1.22
N ASP A 40 7.41 16.82 -2.28
CA ASP A 40 6.29 16.44 -3.14
C ASP A 40 5.27 15.58 -2.39
N ALA A 41 5.76 14.62 -1.59
CA ALA A 41 4.93 13.78 -0.73
C ALA A 41 4.14 14.63 0.29
N LEU A 42 4.80 15.62 0.89
CA LEU A 42 4.18 16.52 1.87
C LEU A 42 3.07 17.39 1.24
N ARG A 43 3.34 17.93 0.04
CA ARG A 43 2.34 18.72 -0.71
C ARG A 43 1.11 17.87 -1.03
N ALA A 44 1.30 16.69 -1.63
CA ALA A 44 0.20 15.79 -1.95
C ALA A 44 -0.57 15.34 -0.70
N THR A 45 0.13 15.09 0.41
CA THR A 45 -0.50 14.75 1.69
C THR A 45 -1.40 15.88 2.19
N ARG A 46 -0.92 17.13 2.14
CA ARG A 46 -1.72 18.28 2.57
C ARG A 46 -2.99 18.42 1.75
N GLU A 47 -2.88 18.38 0.42
CA GLU A 47 -4.04 18.45 -0.48
C GLU A 47 -5.08 17.38 -0.15
N LEU A 48 -4.66 16.14 0.08
CA LEU A 48 -5.56 15.03 0.41
C LEU A 48 -6.19 15.17 1.81
N VAL A 49 -5.43 15.63 2.79
CA VAL A 49 -5.94 15.85 4.16
C VAL A 49 -6.94 17.03 4.19
N ASP A 50 -6.68 18.10 3.43
CA ASP A 50 -7.60 19.21 3.27
C ASP A 50 -8.93 18.77 2.60
N ASP A 51 -8.89 17.75 1.74
CA ASP A 51 -10.06 17.08 1.13
C ASP A 51 -10.74 16.07 2.08
N GLY A 52 -10.26 15.90 3.32
CA GLY A 52 -10.84 15.01 4.33
C GLY A 52 -10.37 13.55 4.23
N LEU A 53 -9.33 13.27 3.46
CA LEU A 53 -8.74 11.93 3.32
C LEU A 53 -7.67 11.68 4.39
N ALA A 54 -7.58 10.45 4.87
CA ALA A 54 -6.38 9.97 5.52
C ALA A 54 -5.35 9.53 4.47
N VAL A 55 -4.08 9.51 4.84
CA VAL A 55 -2.97 9.22 3.91
C VAL A 55 -2.04 8.18 4.50
N THR A 56 -1.54 7.26 3.67
CA THR A 56 -0.38 6.44 3.99
C THR A 56 0.69 6.64 2.91
N LEU A 57 1.91 6.90 3.31
CA LEU A 57 3.02 7.24 2.42
C LEU A 57 3.98 6.06 2.28
N ASP A 58 4.35 5.74 1.04
CA ASP A 58 5.31 4.69 0.69
C ASP A 58 6.48 5.30 -0.09
N ASN A 59 7.68 5.19 0.46
CA ASN A 59 8.91 5.55 -0.24
C ASN A 59 9.31 4.40 -1.17
N LEU A 60 9.23 4.65 -2.47
CA LEU A 60 9.48 3.64 -3.49
C LEU A 60 10.97 3.28 -3.56
N GLY A 61 11.28 2.01 -3.28
CA GLY A 61 12.61 1.42 -3.32
C GLY A 61 12.52 -0.01 -2.81
N GLU A 62 12.64 -1.00 -3.71
CA GLU A 62 12.45 -2.43 -3.39
C GLU A 62 13.77 -3.23 -3.54
N ASP A 63 14.77 -2.72 -4.26
CA ASP A 63 15.99 -3.46 -4.63
C ASP A 63 17.17 -3.18 -3.68
N THR A 64 16.93 -3.22 -2.36
CA THR A 64 17.96 -3.01 -1.35
C THR A 64 18.82 -4.27 -1.19
N VAL A 65 20.12 -4.12 -1.40
CA VAL A 65 21.08 -5.23 -1.37
C VAL A 65 22.25 -4.99 -0.41
N THR A 66 22.34 -3.82 0.22
CA THR A 66 23.37 -3.50 1.21
C THR A 66 22.80 -2.86 2.47
N PRO A 67 23.49 -2.99 3.63
CA PRO A 67 23.08 -2.35 4.87
C PRO A 67 22.98 -0.81 4.76
N GLU A 68 23.86 -0.20 3.98
CA GLU A 68 23.88 1.25 3.78
C GLU A 68 22.59 1.73 3.07
N GLN A 69 22.12 0.98 2.06
CA GLN A 69 20.86 1.26 1.37
C GLN A 69 19.67 1.11 2.32
N ALA A 70 19.64 0.03 3.11
CA ALA A 70 18.60 -0.22 4.10
C ALA A 70 18.52 0.89 5.15
N ASN A 71 19.69 1.35 5.65
CA ASN A 71 19.79 2.46 6.60
C ASN A 71 19.37 3.79 5.96
N ALA A 72 19.73 4.05 4.69
CA ALA A 72 19.30 5.26 3.98
C ALA A 72 17.77 5.30 3.81
N THR A 73 17.12 4.15 3.52
CA THR A 73 15.66 4.04 3.46
C THR A 73 15.02 4.34 4.82
N ARG A 74 15.56 3.79 5.92
CA ARG A 74 15.12 4.13 7.28
C ARG A 74 15.20 5.63 7.52
N ASP A 75 16.35 6.24 7.24
CA ASP A 75 16.60 7.66 7.51
C ASP A 75 15.66 8.56 6.71
N GLU A 76 15.27 8.17 5.49
CA GLU A 76 14.24 8.86 4.70
C GLU A 76 12.87 8.82 5.40
N TYR A 77 12.45 7.66 5.93
CA TYR A 77 11.20 7.58 6.70
C TYR A 77 11.26 8.40 8.00
N LEU A 78 12.40 8.43 8.70
CA LEU A 78 12.58 9.28 9.89
C LEU A 78 12.42 10.76 9.54
N ARG A 79 13.03 11.20 8.42
CA ARG A 79 12.90 12.55 7.90
C ARG A 79 11.46 12.88 7.52
N LEU A 80 10.78 11.99 6.78
CA LEU A 80 9.38 12.15 6.40
C LEU A 80 8.47 12.32 7.62
N LEU A 81 8.56 11.43 8.61
CA LEU A 81 7.74 11.46 9.83
C LEU A 81 7.93 12.77 10.60
N LYS A 82 9.18 13.25 10.72
CA LYS A 82 9.48 14.54 11.32
C LYS A 82 8.82 15.71 10.57
N MET A 83 8.84 15.67 9.23
CA MET A 83 8.22 16.71 8.40
C MET A 83 6.70 16.66 8.47
N LEU A 84 6.08 15.49 8.48
CA LEU A 84 4.63 15.30 8.63
C LEU A 84 4.13 15.86 9.96
N SER A 85 4.81 15.52 11.06
CA SER A 85 4.49 16.04 12.40
C SER A 85 4.69 17.56 12.48
N GLY A 86 5.83 18.07 11.97
CA GLY A 86 6.11 19.52 11.93
C GLY A 86 5.12 20.32 11.07
N ALA A 87 4.48 19.68 10.09
CA ALA A 87 3.45 20.27 9.24
C ALA A 87 2.02 20.13 9.80
N GLY A 88 1.83 19.46 10.96
CA GLY A 88 0.51 19.18 11.56
C GLY A 88 -0.35 18.20 10.77
N LEU A 89 0.27 17.29 9.99
CA LEU A 89 -0.41 16.33 9.14
C LEU A 89 -0.65 14.97 9.83
N THR A 90 -0.08 14.74 11.00
CA THR A 90 -0.35 13.58 11.84
C THR A 90 -1.50 13.88 12.81
N PRO A 91 -2.36 12.92 13.15
CA PRO A 91 -2.34 11.48 12.81
C PRO A 91 -2.97 11.12 11.45
N ALA A 92 -3.49 12.07 10.67
CA ALA A 92 -4.15 11.79 9.39
C ALA A 92 -3.21 11.07 8.40
N ALA A 93 -1.91 11.44 8.40
CA ALA A 93 -0.87 10.78 7.63
C ALA A 93 -0.10 9.77 8.46
N GLU A 94 0.10 8.56 7.90
CA GLU A 94 0.95 7.49 8.39
C GLU A 94 1.93 7.04 7.30
N VAL A 95 2.82 6.11 7.59
CA VAL A 95 3.73 5.53 6.60
C VAL A 95 3.48 4.04 6.41
N SER A 96 3.70 3.55 5.19
CA SER A 96 3.74 2.14 4.85
C SER A 96 5.16 1.74 4.46
N VAL A 97 5.65 0.61 4.95
CA VAL A 97 7.05 0.22 4.87
C VAL A 97 7.18 -1.19 4.35
N LYS A 98 8.06 -1.41 3.36
CA LYS A 98 8.47 -2.74 2.89
C LYS A 98 9.71 -3.18 3.65
N LEU A 99 9.66 -4.36 4.24
CA LEU A 99 10.81 -4.87 4.99
C LEU A 99 11.99 -5.24 4.10
N SER A 100 11.75 -5.60 2.82
CA SER A 100 12.83 -5.81 1.85
C SER A 100 13.66 -4.54 1.65
N ALA A 101 13.03 -3.36 1.62
CA ALA A 101 13.70 -2.07 1.55
C ALA A 101 14.51 -1.73 2.81
N LEU A 102 14.23 -2.40 3.92
CA LEU A 102 14.94 -2.26 5.20
C LEU A 102 15.99 -3.35 5.47
N GLY A 103 16.18 -4.30 4.51
CA GLY A 103 17.21 -5.32 4.59
C GLY A 103 16.74 -6.76 4.81
N GLN A 104 15.43 -7.04 4.87
CA GLN A 104 14.87 -8.36 5.21
C GLN A 104 15.43 -9.52 4.39
N LEU A 105 15.77 -9.29 3.11
CA LEU A 105 16.21 -10.36 2.21
C LEU A 105 17.64 -10.85 2.50
N PHE A 106 18.45 -10.10 3.26
CA PHE A 106 19.81 -10.48 3.58
C PHE A 106 20.13 -10.42 5.07
N ASP A 107 19.37 -9.64 5.87
CA ASP A 107 19.54 -9.55 7.32
C ASP A 107 18.20 -9.16 7.98
N GLU A 108 17.47 -10.15 8.51
CA GLU A 108 16.19 -9.94 9.18
C GLU A 108 16.32 -9.12 10.46
N GLN A 109 17.46 -9.21 11.18
CA GLN A 109 17.66 -8.42 12.39
C GLN A 109 17.84 -6.94 12.04
N LEU A 110 18.59 -6.62 10.99
CA LEU A 110 18.73 -5.26 10.47
C LEU A 110 17.36 -4.69 10.05
N ALA A 111 16.55 -5.49 9.36
CA ALA A 111 15.20 -5.07 8.95
C ALA A 111 14.30 -4.79 10.15
N TYR A 112 14.34 -5.64 11.19
CA TYR A 112 13.63 -5.40 12.45
C TYR A 112 14.10 -4.12 13.14
N ASP A 113 15.41 -3.91 13.27
CA ASP A 113 15.97 -2.73 13.94
C ASP A 113 15.63 -1.44 13.20
N ASN A 114 15.69 -1.44 11.86
CA ASN A 114 15.29 -0.32 11.02
C ASN A 114 13.77 -0.06 11.13
N ALA A 115 12.92 -1.10 11.05
CA ALA A 115 11.47 -0.96 11.21
C ALA A 115 11.11 -0.45 12.61
N ARG A 116 11.80 -0.93 13.66
CA ARG A 116 11.60 -0.47 15.04
C ARG A 116 11.94 1.02 15.20
N ALA A 117 13.03 1.49 14.58
CA ALA A 117 13.38 2.90 14.59
C ALA A 117 12.30 3.77 13.90
N ILE A 118 11.72 3.30 12.79
CA ILE A 118 10.62 3.98 12.10
C ILE A 118 9.35 3.98 12.97
N CYS A 119 9.00 2.85 13.62
CA CYS A 119 7.86 2.79 14.54
C CYS A 119 8.01 3.75 15.72
N LEU A 120 9.21 3.85 16.30
CA LEU A 120 9.49 4.80 17.38
C LEU A 120 9.31 6.26 16.94
N ALA A 121 9.78 6.60 15.72
CA ALA A 121 9.60 7.93 15.16
C ALA A 121 8.14 8.24 14.82
N ALA A 122 7.38 7.25 14.36
CA ALA A 122 5.94 7.38 14.08
C ALA A 122 5.14 7.60 15.38
N ASP A 123 5.44 6.85 16.43
CA ASP A 123 4.83 7.02 17.75
C ASP A 123 5.11 8.42 18.31
N ALA A 124 6.36 8.88 18.26
CA ALA A 124 6.74 10.23 18.66
C ALA A 124 6.08 11.34 17.80
N ALA A 125 5.73 11.04 16.54
CA ALA A 125 5.00 11.92 15.65
C ALA A 125 3.47 11.86 15.85
N GLY A 126 2.97 11.01 16.75
CA GLY A 126 1.53 10.81 16.99
C GLY A 126 0.82 10.07 15.86
N THR A 127 1.53 9.19 15.15
CA THR A 127 0.98 8.37 14.05
C THR A 127 1.50 6.93 14.14
N THR A 128 1.32 6.13 13.09
CA THR A 128 1.66 4.71 13.09
C THR A 128 2.34 4.28 11.79
N VAL A 129 2.78 3.02 11.75
CA VAL A 129 3.40 2.35 10.61
C VAL A 129 2.52 1.18 10.19
N THR A 130 2.38 0.95 8.89
CA THR A 130 1.85 -0.30 8.34
C THR A 130 2.96 -1.05 7.61
N LEU A 131 3.20 -2.32 7.94
CA LEU A 131 4.14 -3.16 7.20
C LEU A 131 3.46 -3.73 5.95
N ASP A 132 3.98 -3.37 4.77
CA ASP A 132 3.50 -3.93 3.51
C ASP A 132 3.87 -5.41 3.38
N MET A 133 2.99 -6.19 2.76
CA MET A 133 3.25 -7.58 2.44
C MET A 133 3.79 -7.70 1.02
N GLU A 134 4.87 -8.43 0.87
CA GLU A 134 5.54 -8.65 -0.40
C GLU A 134 5.23 -10.05 -0.95
N ASP A 135 6.16 -10.77 -1.55
CA ASP A 135 5.89 -12.10 -2.06
C ASP A 135 5.70 -13.14 -0.94
N HIS A 136 5.19 -14.32 -1.32
CA HIS A 136 4.85 -15.36 -0.35
C HIS A 136 6.05 -15.89 0.45
N THR A 137 7.28 -15.73 -0.04
CA THR A 137 8.49 -16.27 0.63
C THR A 137 8.87 -15.47 1.87
N THR A 138 8.46 -14.22 1.93
CA THR A 138 8.72 -13.31 3.06
C THR A 138 7.55 -13.17 4.03
N THR A 139 6.40 -13.83 3.76
CA THR A 139 5.18 -13.66 4.57
C THR A 139 5.42 -14.02 6.03
N ASP A 140 6.06 -15.16 6.32
CA ASP A 140 6.29 -15.61 7.70
C ASP A 140 7.23 -14.64 8.45
N SER A 141 8.37 -14.30 7.86
CA SER A 141 9.31 -13.37 8.51
C SER A 141 8.73 -11.97 8.71
N THR A 142 7.87 -11.50 7.78
CA THR A 142 7.14 -10.23 7.95
C THR A 142 6.17 -10.27 9.14
N LEU A 143 5.40 -11.36 9.28
CA LEU A 143 4.48 -11.54 10.41
C LEU A 143 5.23 -11.72 11.74
N ASP A 144 6.39 -12.39 11.75
CA ASP A 144 7.24 -12.53 12.92
C ASP A 144 7.82 -11.18 13.37
N ILE A 145 8.30 -10.36 12.44
CA ILE A 145 8.77 -8.99 12.72
C ILE A 145 7.61 -8.13 13.23
N LEU A 146 6.42 -8.21 12.61
CA LEU A 146 5.22 -7.53 13.09
C LEU A 146 4.89 -7.90 14.54
N ALA A 147 4.90 -9.19 14.87
CA ALA A 147 4.60 -9.68 16.21
C ALA A 147 5.61 -9.14 17.26
N LYS A 148 6.89 -9.02 16.89
CA LYS A 148 7.92 -8.39 17.72
C LYS A 148 7.66 -6.89 17.91
N LEU A 149 7.37 -6.16 16.82
CA LEU A 149 7.11 -4.71 16.87
C LEU A 149 5.87 -4.37 17.67
N ARG A 150 4.80 -5.16 17.57
CA ARG A 150 3.54 -4.94 18.29
C ARG A 150 3.65 -5.05 19.80
N LYS A 151 4.73 -5.62 20.34
CA LYS A 151 4.99 -5.62 21.80
C LYS A 151 5.22 -4.20 22.34
N ASP A 152 5.90 -3.36 21.54
CA ASP A 152 6.20 -1.97 21.91
C ASP A 152 5.24 -0.99 21.18
N PHE A 153 4.81 -1.33 19.97
CA PHE A 153 3.98 -0.49 19.09
C PHE A 153 2.73 -1.24 18.63
N PRO A 154 1.72 -1.43 19.50
CA PRO A 154 0.56 -2.31 19.22
C PRO A 154 -0.28 -1.87 18.03
N SER A 155 -0.26 -0.57 17.66
CA SER A 155 -0.98 -0.02 16.51
C SER A 155 -0.30 -0.28 15.15
N THR A 156 0.88 -0.95 15.12
CA THR A 156 1.54 -1.28 13.84
C THR A 156 0.62 -2.14 12.98
N GLY A 157 0.34 -1.64 11.75
CA GLY A 157 -0.56 -2.29 10.82
C GLY A 157 0.09 -3.49 10.11
N ALA A 158 -0.71 -4.50 9.81
CA ALA A 158 -0.37 -5.63 8.95
C ALA A 158 -1.00 -5.48 7.58
N VAL A 159 -0.42 -6.09 6.54
CA VAL A 159 -1.05 -6.26 5.23
C VAL A 159 -1.21 -7.75 4.94
N LEU A 160 -2.40 -8.15 4.52
CA LEU A 160 -2.70 -9.53 4.13
C LEU A 160 -3.25 -9.56 2.69
N GLN A 161 -2.83 -10.56 1.93
CA GLN A 161 -3.13 -10.69 0.51
C GLN A 161 -4.10 -11.85 0.25
N ALA A 162 -5.35 -11.53 -0.09
CA ALA A 162 -6.44 -12.50 -0.21
C ALA A 162 -6.20 -13.62 -1.25
N TYR A 163 -5.29 -13.43 -2.21
CA TYR A 163 -4.96 -14.47 -3.18
C TYR A 163 -4.16 -15.63 -2.58
N LEU A 164 -3.45 -15.43 -1.45
CA LEU A 164 -2.74 -16.53 -0.77
C LEU A 164 -3.73 -17.43 -0.03
N ARG A 165 -3.53 -18.74 -0.13
CA ARG A 165 -4.41 -19.75 0.48
C ARG A 165 -4.41 -19.70 2.00
N ARG A 166 -3.33 -19.21 2.60
CA ARG A 166 -3.17 -19.07 4.05
C ARG A 166 -3.92 -17.88 4.65
N THR A 167 -4.24 -16.85 3.86
CA THR A 167 -4.67 -15.52 4.33
C THR A 167 -5.91 -15.57 5.23
N GLU A 168 -6.84 -16.50 4.99
CA GLU A 168 -8.02 -16.61 5.86
C GLU A 168 -7.64 -17.05 7.29
N SER A 169 -6.61 -17.91 7.46
CA SER A 169 -6.06 -18.26 8.78
C SER A 169 -5.36 -17.08 9.41
N ASP A 170 -4.50 -16.40 8.65
CA ASP A 170 -3.77 -15.22 9.13
C ASP A 170 -4.74 -14.11 9.58
N CYS A 171 -5.89 -13.94 8.88
CA CYS A 171 -6.95 -13.01 9.29
C CYS A 171 -7.54 -13.39 10.66
N ARG A 172 -7.78 -14.70 10.95
CA ARG A 172 -8.30 -15.13 12.25
C ARG A 172 -7.30 -14.83 13.37
N GLU A 173 -6.02 -15.03 13.12
CA GLU A 173 -4.95 -14.77 14.09
C GLU A 173 -4.80 -13.26 14.38
N LEU A 174 -5.09 -12.40 13.38
CA LEU A 174 -4.90 -10.96 13.49
C LEU A 174 -6.18 -10.16 13.75
N ALA A 175 -7.35 -10.81 13.92
CA ALA A 175 -8.63 -10.11 14.13
C ALA A 175 -8.90 -9.69 15.59
N TYR A 176 -7.88 -9.55 16.43
CA TYR A 176 -7.99 -9.16 17.83
C TYR A 176 -8.05 -7.65 18.05
N ALA A 177 -8.49 -7.22 19.23
CA ALA A 177 -8.64 -5.82 19.60
C ALA A 177 -7.32 -5.02 19.47
N GLY A 178 -7.38 -3.85 18.81
CA GLY A 178 -6.21 -3.00 18.55
C GLY A 178 -5.38 -3.40 17.33
N SER A 179 -5.59 -4.61 16.78
CA SER A 179 -4.91 -5.03 15.55
C SER A 179 -5.46 -4.27 14.34
N ARG A 180 -4.58 -3.69 13.53
CA ARG A 180 -4.89 -3.04 12.26
C ARG A 180 -4.46 -3.94 11.12
N VAL A 181 -5.39 -4.27 10.19
CA VAL A 181 -5.13 -5.21 9.08
C VAL A 181 -5.63 -4.66 7.76
N ARG A 182 -4.71 -4.35 6.86
CA ARG A 182 -4.98 -4.02 5.45
C ARG A 182 -5.20 -5.29 4.65
N LEU A 183 -6.40 -5.47 4.14
CA LEU A 183 -6.73 -6.57 3.25
C LEU A 183 -6.69 -6.10 1.80
N CYS A 184 -5.80 -6.67 0.99
CA CYS A 184 -5.74 -6.46 -0.46
C CYS A 184 -5.90 -7.78 -1.22
N LYS A 185 -6.07 -7.72 -2.57
CA LYS A 185 -6.16 -8.94 -3.39
C LYS A 185 -4.82 -9.67 -3.51
N GLY A 186 -3.74 -8.94 -3.60
CA GLY A 186 -2.39 -9.42 -3.92
C GLY A 186 -1.97 -9.01 -5.34
N ALA A 187 -0.68 -8.69 -5.52
CA ALA A 187 -0.15 -8.13 -6.76
C ALA A 187 0.98 -8.95 -7.39
N TYR A 188 1.60 -9.84 -6.64
CA TYR A 188 2.74 -10.65 -7.12
C TYR A 188 2.28 -11.85 -7.96
N LYS A 189 3.22 -12.44 -8.69
CA LYS A 189 2.97 -13.66 -9.48
C LYS A 189 3.37 -14.86 -8.64
N GLU A 190 2.44 -15.37 -7.85
CA GLU A 190 2.66 -16.50 -6.98
C GLU A 190 2.32 -17.84 -7.64
N PRO A 191 2.98 -18.93 -7.24
CA PRO A 191 2.67 -20.28 -7.76
C PRO A 191 1.30 -20.76 -7.27
N GLU A 192 0.68 -21.66 -8.05
CA GLU A 192 -0.64 -22.22 -7.75
C GLU A 192 -0.68 -22.98 -6.41
N SER A 193 0.45 -23.53 -5.98
CA SER A 193 0.57 -24.26 -4.71
C SER A 193 0.25 -23.36 -3.50
N VAL A 194 0.51 -22.03 -3.57
CA VAL A 194 0.32 -21.11 -2.46
C VAL A 194 -0.77 -20.07 -2.72
N ALA A 195 -1.18 -19.84 -3.98
CA ALA A 195 -2.13 -18.79 -4.32
C ALA A 195 -3.23 -19.24 -5.31
N TYR A 196 -4.39 -18.61 -5.17
CA TYR A 196 -5.48 -18.73 -6.15
C TYR A 196 -5.11 -18.03 -7.46
N GLN A 197 -5.32 -18.70 -8.61
CA GLN A 197 -4.93 -18.17 -9.91
C GLN A 197 -6.08 -17.44 -10.63
N SER A 198 -7.34 -17.79 -10.35
CA SER A 198 -8.47 -17.16 -10.99
C SER A 198 -8.97 -15.94 -10.20
N ALA A 199 -9.30 -14.86 -10.91
CA ALA A 199 -9.83 -13.63 -10.29
C ALA A 199 -11.09 -13.93 -9.45
N ARG A 200 -11.93 -14.88 -9.88
CA ARG A 200 -13.13 -15.27 -9.15
C ARG A 200 -12.81 -15.90 -7.80
N GLU A 201 -11.79 -16.77 -7.73
CA GLU A 201 -11.40 -17.38 -6.46
C GLU A 201 -10.73 -16.38 -5.53
N VAL A 202 -9.94 -15.45 -6.08
CA VAL A 202 -9.38 -14.33 -5.32
C VAL A 202 -10.48 -13.44 -4.74
N ASP A 203 -11.51 -13.08 -5.53
CA ASP A 203 -12.64 -12.28 -5.05
C ASP A 203 -13.40 -13.00 -3.93
N LYS A 204 -13.66 -14.31 -4.08
CA LYS A 204 -14.30 -15.11 -3.02
C LYS A 204 -13.45 -15.18 -1.75
N SER A 205 -12.13 -15.37 -1.89
CA SER A 205 -11.21 -15.38 -0.77
C SER A 205 -11.19 -14.03 -0.07
N TYR A 206 -11.15 -12.92 -0.84
CA TYR A 206 -11.24 -11.58 -0.27
C TYR A 206 -12.48 -11.40 0.62
N VAL A 207 -13.65 -11.86 0.15
CA VAL A 207 -14.90 -11.76 0.92
C VAL A 207 -14.87 -12.64 2.18
N ARG A 208 -14.27 -13.86 2.13
CA ARG A 208 -14.11 -14.70 3.32
C ARG A 208 -13.20 -14.03 4.36
N CYS A 209 -12.04 -13.55 3.92
CA CYS A 209 -11.10 -12.81 4.77
C CYS A 209 -11.74 -11.55 5.37
N LEU A 210 -12.48 -10.78 4.55
CA LEU A 210 -13.20 -9.60 4.99
C LEU A 210 -14.22 -9.93 6.08
N ASN A 211 -15.01 -11.00 5.92
CA ASN A 211 -15.96 -11.42 6.94
C ASN A 211 -15.27 -11.74 8.29
N VAL A 212 -14.11 -12.41 8.25
CA VAL A 212 -13.34 -12.70 9.46
C VAL A 212 -12.89 -11.40 10.14
N LEU A 213 -12.31 -10.47 9.39
CA LEU A 213 -11.83 -9.21 9.94
C LEU A 213 -12.97 -8.32 10.45
N MET A 214 -14.10 -8.28 9.74
CA MET A 214 -15.27 -7.49 10.14
C MET A 214 -16.00 -8.07 11.36
N ALA A 215 -15.96 -9.38 11.55
CA ALA A 215 -16.51 -10.05 12.74
C ALA A 215 -15.62 -9.93 13.98
N GLY A 216 -14.31 -9.71 13.80
CA GLY A 216 -13.32 -9.63 14.90
C GLY A 216 -13.33 -8.27 15.59
N ASP A 217 -12.43 -8.07 16.56
CA ASP A 217 -12.33 -6.85 17.36
C ASP A 217 -11.29 -5.83 16.83
N GLY A 218 -10.53 -6.21 15.79
CA GLY A 218 -9.49 -5.39 15.19
C GLY A 218 -10.04 -4.24 14.32
N TYR A 219 -9.15 -3.54 13.63
CA TYR A 219 -9.45 -2.44 12.70
C TYR A 219 -9.18 -2.89 11.26
N PRO A 220 -10.20 -3.32 10.49
CA PRO A 220 -10.05 -3.68 9.09
C PRO A 220 -9.77 -2.47 8.20
N MET A 221 -8.81 -2.60 7.30
CA MET A 221 -8.48 -1.61 6.28
C MET A 221 -8.71 -2.25 4.90
N LEU A 222 -9.79 -1.85 4.20
CA LEU A 222 -10.24 -2.48 2.96
C LEU A 222 -9.53 -1.86 1.76
N ALA A 223 -8.46 -2.48 1.30
CA ALA A 223 -7.67 -2.00 0.17
C ALA A 223 -8.17 -2.58 -1.16
N THR A 224 -9.07 -1.87 -1.82
CA THR A 224 -9.66 -2.29 -3.09
C THR A 224 -10.20 -1.13 -3.93
N HIS A 225 -10.13 -1.28 -5.27
CA HIS A 225 -10.79 -0.37 -6.22
C HIS A 225 -11.99 -1.05 -6.91
N ASP A 226 -12.29 -2.29 -6.56
CA ASP A 226 -13.40 -3.05 -7.16
C ASP A 226 -14.73 -2.58 -6.57
N PRO A 227 -15.65 -2.01 -7.38
CA PRO A 227 -16.92 -1.46 -6.86
C PRO A 227 -17.79 -2.52 -6.18
N ARG A 228 -17.66 -3.79 -6.59
CA ARG A 228 -18.40 -4.89 -5.98
C ARG A 228 -17.88 -5.18 -4.57
N LEU A 229 -16.54 -5.16 -4.38
CA LEU A 229 -15.94 -5.39 -3.08
C LEU A 229 -16.14 -4.21 -2.13
N ILE A 230 -16.19 -2.98 -2.66
CA ILE A 230 -16.54 -1.79 -1.89
C ILE A 230 -17.98 -1.93 -1.37
N ALA A 231 -18.95 -2.21 -2.25
CA ALA A 231 -20.36 -2.42 -1.86
C ALA A 231 -20.53 -3.58 -0.87
N ILE A 232 -19.75 -4.67 -1.01
CA ILE A 232 -19.73 -5.76 -0.04
C ILE A 232 -19.15 -5.28 1.29
N GLY A 233 -18.11 -4.43 1.28
CA GLY A 233 -17.54 -3.83 2.49
C GLY A 233 -18.54 -3.01 3.27
N GLU A 234 -19.29 -2.14 2.57
CA GLU A 234 -20.38 -1.33 3.15
C GLU A 234 -21.50 -2.23 3.73
N ASP A 235 -21.87 -3.29 3.00
CA ASP A 235 -22.86 -4.27 3.46
C ASP A 235 -22.38 -5.05 4.70
N ARG A 236 -21.13 -5.48 4.72
CA ARG A 236 -20.55 -6.19 5.87
C ARG A 236 -20.39 -5.29 7.09
N ALA A 237 -20.06 -4.01 6.91
CA ALA A 237 -20.04 -3.05 8.02
C ALA A 237 -21.41 -2.96 8.71
N ARG A 238 -22.49 -2.86 7.93
CA ARG A 238 -23.87 -2.89 8.46
C ARG A 238 -24.22 -4.23 9.12
N TRP A 239 -23.84 -5.35 8.49
CA TRP A 239 -24.13 -6.68 9.01
C TRP A 239 -23.47 -6.95 10.37
N PHE A 240 -22.25 -6.49 10.58
CA PHE A 240 -21.48 -6.66 11.82
C PHE A 240 -21.61 -5.46 12.78
N ASP A 241 -22.54 -4.53 12.53
CA ASP A 241 -22.77 -3.31 13.32
C ASP A 241 -21.46 -2.52 13.59
N ARG A 242 -20.63 -2.38 12.54
CA ARG A 242 -19.40 -1.58 12.61
C ARG A 242 -19.67 -0.13 12.25
N GLY A 243 -19.41 0.76 13.20
CA GLY A 243 -19.38 2.19 12.93
C GLY A 243 -18.32 2.59 11.92
N PRO A 244 -18.47 3.74 11.22
CA PRO A 244 -17.57 4.21 10.18
C PRO A 244 -16.14 4.52 10.67
N ASP A 245 -15.97 4.70 11.97
CA ASP A 245 -14.72 4.90 12.69
C ASP A 245 -14.00 3.59 13.09
N ARG A 246 -14.65 2.42 12.85
CA ARG A 246 -14.15 1.11 13.25
C ARG A 246 -13.53 0.31 12.09
N PHE A 247 -13.42 0.89 10.91
CA PHE A 247 -12.76 0.36 9.72
C PHE A 247 -12.50 1.50 8.74
N GLU A 248 -11.74 1.25 7.69
CA GLU A 248 -11.51 2.24 6.63
C GLU A 248 -11.45 1.59 5.24
N PHE A 249 -11.77 2.37 4.21
CA PHE A 249 -11.48 2.05 2.83
C PHE A 249 -10.11 2.60 2.44
N GLN A 250 -9.35 1.84 1.66
CA GLN A 250 -8.05 2.27 1.15
C GLN A 250 -7.99 2.19 -0.36
N MET A 251 -7.50 3.26 -0.98
CA MET A 251 -7.33 3.35 -2.43
C MET A 251 -5.97 3.93 -2.78
N LEU A 252 -5.48 3.61 -3.95
CA LEU A 252 -4.22 4.17 -4.45
C LEU A 252 -4.42 5.61 -4.94
N TYR A 253 -3.37 6.40 -4.79
CA TYR A 253 -3.30 7.78 -5.27
C TYR A 253 -3.68 7.89 -6.76
N GLY A 254 -4.55 8.85 -7.08
CA GLY A 254 -5.06 9.09 -8.43
C GLY A 254 -6.03 8.04 -8.98
N ILE A 255 -6.46 7.07 -8.17
CA ILE A 255 -7.42 6.04 -8.59
C ILE A 255 -8.80 6.32 -7.98
N ARG A 256 -9.82 6.47 -8.85
CA ARG A 256 -11.23 6.66 -8.50
C ARG A 256 -11.49 7.80 -7.48
N PRO A 257 -11.03 9.02 -7.73
CA PRO A 257 -11.23 10.13 -6.80
C PRO A 257 -12.73 10.40 -6.53
N GLU A 258 -13.63 10.18 -7.49
CA GLU A 258 -15.07 10.34 -7.30
C GLU A 258 -15.63 9.33 -6.29
N GLU A 259 -15.10 8.11 -6.26
CA GLU A 259 -15.50 7.10 -5.28
C GLU A 259 -14.95 7.39 -3.88
N GLN A 260 -13.73 7.92 -3.80
CA GLN A 260 -13.15 8.37 -2.53
C GLN A 260 -14.03 9.50 -1.95
N ALA A 261 -14.41 10.49 -2.76
CA ALA A 261 -15.30 11.58 -2.35
C ALA A 261 -16.70 11.07 -1.93
N ARG A 262 -17.27 10.08 -2.66
CA ARG A 262 -18.56 9.46 -2.29
C ARG A 262 -18.49 8.84 -0.90
N LEU A 263 -17.48 8.02 -0.66
CA LEU A 263 -17.32 7.31 0.63
C LEU A 263 -17.11 8.29 1.80
N ILE A 264 -16.33 9.36 1.61
CA ILE A 264 -16.19 10.43 2.60
C ILE A 264 -17.53 11.11 2.84
N GLY A 265 -18.28 11.43 1.78
CA GLY A 265 -19.61 12.06 1.87
C GLY A 265 -20.63 11.18 2.62
N GLU A 266 -20.44 9.87 2.66
CA GLU A 266 -21.24 8.92 3.43
C GLU A 266 -20.71 8.70 4.87
N GLY A 267 -19.64 9.41 5.25
CA GLY A 267 -19.08 9.41 6.60
C GLY A 267 -18.04 8.32 6.87
N TYR A 268 -17.62 7.58 5.84
CA TYR A 268 -16.57 6.58 6.00
C TYR A 268 -15.17 7.19 6.05
N THR A 269 -14.27 6.58 6.80
CA THR A 269 -12.84 6.88 6.71
C THR A 269 -12.29 6.30 5.41
N VAL A 270 -11.66 7.17 4.61
CA VAL A 270 -10.97 6.78 3.37
C VAL A 270 -9.52 7.19 3.45
N ARG A 271 -8.62 6.24 3.24
CA ARG A 271 -7.17 6.47 3.23
C ARG A 271 -6.60 6.29 1.83
N THR A 272 -5.84 7.26 1.38
CA THR A 272 -5.12 7.20 0.10
C THR A 272 -3.69 6.74 0.32
N TYR A 273 -3.31 5.66 -0.39
CA TYR A 273 -1.93 5.17 -0.43
C TYR A 273 -1.15 5.98 -1.46
N VAL A 274 -0.17 6.75 -0.99
CA VAL A 274 0.59 7.73 -1.77
C VAL A 274 2.04 7.27 -1.93
N PRO A 275 2.42 6.70 -3.07
CA PRO A 275 3.81 6.41 -3.36
C PRO A 275 4.56 7.68 -3.78
N TYR A 276 5.83 7.78 -3.36
CA TYR A 276 6.77 8.81 -3.78
C TYR A 276 8.18 8.24 -3.87
N GLY A 277 9.10 8.94 -4.51
CA GLY A 277 10.49 8.51 -4.64
C GLY A 277 10.94 8.34 -6.09
N ASP A 278 12.25 8.22 -6.27
CA ASP A 278 12.87 8.15 -7.60
C ASP A 278 12.66 6.81 -8.31
N GLN A 279 12.41 5.73 -7.55
CA GLN A 279 12.24 4.37 -8.10
C GLN A 279 10.78 4.06 -8.49
N TRP A 280 10.10 5.04 -9.06
CA TRP A 280 8.67 4.94 -9.39
C TRP A 280 8.34 4.04 -10.58
N TYR A 281 9.31 3.69 -11.42
CA TYR A 281 9.06 3.01 -12.69
C TYR A 281 8.41 1.63 -12.52
N GLY A 282 8.96 0.78 -11.65
CA GLY A 282 8.40 -0.53 -11.35
C GLY A 282 6.96 -0.46 -10.82
N TYR A 283 6.71 0.49 -9.92
CA TYR A 283 5.37 0.76 -9.40
C TYR A 283 4.39 1.17 -10.50
N LEU A 284 4.75 2.15 -11.34
CA LEU A 284 3.91 2.62 -12.46
C LEU A 284 3.56 1.48 -13.41
N MET A 285 4.53 0.63 -13.76
CA MET A 285 4.31 -0.48 -14.68
C MET A 285 3.35 -1.52 -14.09
N ARG A 286 3.39 -1.80 -12.80
CA ARG A 286 2.40 -2.64 -12.11
C ARG A 286 0.99 -2.05 -12.22
N ARG A 287 0.85 -0.73 -12.02
CA ARG A 287 -0.45 -0.01 -12.15
C ARG A 287 -1.01 -0.05 -13.57
N LEU A 288 -0.15 0.11 -14.57
CA LEU A 288 -0.54 0.00 -15.98
C LEU A 288 -0.98 -1.43 -16.35
N ALA A 289 -0.32 -2.44 -15.78
CA ALA A 289 -0.64 -3.85 -16.02
C ALA A 289 -1.99 -4.30 -15.42
N GLU A 290 -2.46 -3.64 -14.37
CA GLU A 290 -3.73 -3.97 -13.68
C GLU A 290 -4.98 -3.55 -14.47
N ARG A 291 -4.89 -2.49 -15.28
CA ARG A 291 -6.02 -1.99 -16.09
C ARG A 291 -5.58 -1.66 -17.51
N PRO A 292 -6.02 -2.45 -18.51
CA PRO A 292 -5.78 -2.16 -19.94
C PRO A 292 -6.27 -0.79 -20.40
N ALA A 293 -7.29 -0.22 -19.74
CA ALA A 293 -7.76 1.14 -20.01
C ALA A 293 -6.70 2.21 -19.73
N ASN A 294 -5.87 2.01 -18.70
CA ASN A 294 -4.74 2.89 -18.39
C ASN A 294 -3.67 2.83 -19.50
N LEU A 295 -3.51 1.69 -20.16
CA LEU A 295 -2.63 1.52 -21.32
C LEU A 295 -3.12 2.24 -22.57
N MET A 296 -4.43 2.24 -22.82
CA MET A 296 -4.98 3.00 -23.94
C MET A 296 -4.78 4.51 -23.75
N PHE A 297 -4.87 4.98 -22.50
CA PHE A 297 -4.57 6.37 -22.16
C PHE A 297 -3.07 6.67 -22.35
N PHE A 298 -2.21 5.77 -21.89
CA PHE A 298 -0.75 5.85 -22.07
C PHE A 298 -0.37 5.76 -23.55
N GLY A 299 -0.95 4.82 -24.30
CA GLY A 299 -0.73 4.65 -25.74
C GLY A 299 -1.26 5.83 -26.56
N ARG A 300 -2.42 6.42 -26.22
CA ARG A 300 -2.92 7.65 -26.87
C ARG A 300 -2.02 8.84 -26.58
N ALA A 301 -1.52 9.01 -25.37
CA ALA A 301 -0.55 10.04 -25.02
C ALA A 301 0.77 9.86 -25.78
N LEU A 302 1.18 8.62 -26.11
CA LEU A 302 2.33 8.31 -26.96
C LEU A 302 2.13 8.65 -28.44
N VAL A 303 0.92 8.49 -28.95
CA VAL A 303 0.61 8.60 -30.40
C VAL A 303 0.04 9.98 -30.77
N SER A 304 -0.51 10.77 -29.83
CA SER A 304 -1.17 12.05 -30.09
C SER A 304 -0.22 13.24 -30.33
N LYS A 305 1.08 13.00 -30.58
CA LYS A 305 2.03 13.99 -31.13
C LYS A 305 2.61 13.50 -32.44
N LYS A 306 1.81 13.57 -33.48
CA LYS A 306 2.25 13.87 -34.86
C LYS A 306 1.55 15.11 -35.34
#